data_08ff00a29824078b689c01bda6f4b9d8
#
_entry.id   08ff00a29824078b689c01bda6f4b9d8
#
_cell.length_a   1.000
_cell.length_b   1.000
_cell.length_c   1.000
_cell.angle_alpha   90.00
_cell.angle_beta   90.00
_cell.angle_gamma   90.00
#
_symmetry.space_group_name_H-M   'P 1'
#
loop_
_entity.id
_entity.type
_entity.pdbx_description
1 polymer ?
#
loop_
_entity_poly.entity_id
_entity_poly.type
_entity_poly.pdbx_seq_one_letter_code
_entity_poly.pdbx_strand_id
1 'polypeptide(L)'
;MSGSYFQEVNCGLRRRELVARFDRWRTARRLAGFTLVELLVVLVVIGILVGLLMPGVQAAREAARLTACRNHLRQLTLASQNYQSAFRRLPGYAGELSPYFVMYSQSRWASPSERGGNWISQVLTFMERHDLAEPLGKIGATLALSPDRRVESMVSAAVETFHCPSRRDARPYPLIEPYRGRYGDTGGRTDYAMCGGDAHVREDIDEKMIELHHDGVWLLGQTTRLPRIFDGLSHTYLLGEKAMDSLRYDTGDCFGDRAPLAGYTETRITPHSYVRYAARTPRRDSPNNCLACHDFGSAHVAGFNMAMVDGSVRLIDYSIDLDVHRASASIDGRELPNR
;
A
#
# COMPACT_ATOMS: atom_id res chain seq x y z
N MET A 1 -11.49 -38.28 70.06
CA MET A 1 -10.90 -39.60 70.26
C MET A 1 -9.94 -39.81 69.14
N SER A 2 -8.74 -39.69 69.48
CA SER A 2 -7.53 -40.47 69.37
C SER A 2 -7.06 -40.65 67.90
N GLY A 3 -5.86 -40.47 67.53
CA GLY A 3 -4.58 -40.23 68.22
C GLY A 3 -3.49 -40.46 67.21
N SER A 4 -2.59 -39.57 67.22
CA SER A 4 -1.19 -39.59 66.79
C SER A 4 -0.57 -40.94 66.40
N TYR A 5 0.30 -40.93 65.40
CA TYR A 5 1.65 -41.49 65.51
C TYR A 5 2.60 -40.78 64.52
N PHE A 6 3.42 -39.94 65.05
CA PHE A 6 4.68 -39.48 64.41
C PHE A 6 5.69 -40.60 64.56
N GLN A 7 6.29 -41.01 63.47
CA GLN A 7 7.47 -41.85 63.51
C GLN A 7 8.64 -41.08 62.92
N GLU A 8 9.51 -40.59 63.84
CA GLU A 8 10.81 -40.05 63.51
C GLU A 8 11.67 -41.14 62.91
N VAL A 9 12.11 -40.93 61.65
CA VAL A 9 13.19 -41.68 61.08
C VAL A 9 14.45 -40.87 61.15
N ASN A 10 15.31 -41.25 62.06
CA ASN A 10 16.64 -40.76 62.33
C ASN A 10 17.54 -41.14 61.15
N CYS A 11 17.92 -40.20 60.27
CA CYS A 11 18.94 -40.38 59.23
C CYS A 11 20.20 -39.57 59.55
N GLY A 12 20.85 -39.99 60.62
CA GLY A 12 22.24 -39.67 60.85
C GLY A 12 23.09 -40.68 60.11
N LEU A 13 23.82 -40.22 59.15
CA LEU A 13 25.13 -40.75 58.68
C LEU A 13 25.40 -40.36 57.21
N ARG A 14 26.54 -39.73 57.05
CA ARG A 14 27.26 -39.43 55.82
C ARG A 14 27.22 -37.99 55.31
N ARG A 15 27.51 -37.07 56.19
CA ARG A 15 27.91 -35.70 55.80
C ARG A 15 29.38 -35.55 55.43
N ARG A 16 30.15 -36.65 55.45
CA ARG A 16 31.62 -36.58 55.22
C ARG A 16 32.08 -37.07 53.85
N GLU A 17 31.27 -37.72 53.04
CA GLU A 17 31.68 -38.22 51.70
C GLU A 17 31.23 -37.35 50.53
N LEU A 18 30.34 -36.41 50.74
CA LEU A 18 29.87 -35.52 49.65
C LEU A 18 30.77 -34.28 49.47
N VAL A 19 31.59 -33.93 50.43
CA VAL A 19 32.51 -32.78 50.35
C VAL A 19 33.77 -33.14 49.55
N ALA A 20 34.22 -34.41 49.54
CA ALA A 20 35.43 -34.85 48.85
C ALA A 20 35.26 -35.07 47.34
N ARG A 21 34.02 -35.06 46.81
CA ARG A 21 33.76 -35.20 45.37
C ARG A 21 33.62 -33.89 44.61
N PHE A 22 33.45 -32.77 45.30
CA PHE A 22 33.33 -31.46 44.67
C PHE A 22 34.69 -30.78 44.41
N ASP A 23 35.74 -31.21 45.05
CA ASP A 23 37.09 -30.62 44.88
C ASP A 23 37.88 -31.17 43.69
N ARG A 24 37.37 -32.18 42.98
CA ARG A 24 38.10 -32.79 41.87
C ARG A 24 37.82 -32.15 40.51
N TRP A 25 36.99 -31.13 40.45
CA TRP A 25 36.67 -30.38 39.20
C TRP A 25 37.33 -29.00 39.12
N ARG A 26 38.16 -28.66 40.15
CA ARG A 26 39.02 -27.48 40.10
C ARG A 26 40.39 -27.82 39.54
N THR A 27 40.44 -28.54 38.44
CA THR A 27 41.60 -28.38 37.57
C THR A 27 41.46 -26.97 36.99
N ALA A 28 42.22 -26.06 37.55
CA ALA A 28 42.40 -24.71 37.07
C ALA A 28 42.86 -24.84 35.59
N ARG A 29 41.88 -24.82 34.64
CA ARG A 29 42.24 -24.43 33.28
C ARG A 29 42.86 -23.05 33.47
N ARG A 30 44.17 -22.98 33.29
CA ARG A 30 44.89 -21.72 33.12
C ARG A 30 44.12 -21.00 32.00
N LEU A 31 43.31 -20.04 32.35
CA LEU A 31 42.72 -19.11 31.41
C LEU A 31 43.93 -18.46 30.77
N ALA A 32 44.28 -18.89 29.57
CA ALA A 32 45.27 -18.21 28.76
C ALA A 32 44.79 -16.77 28.63
N GLY A 33 45.54 -15.83 29.19
CA GLY A 33 45.23 -14.43 29.08
C GLY A 33 45.20 -14.02 27.62
N PHE A 34 44.09 -13.48 27.20
CA PHE A 34 43.93 -12.98 25.84
C PHE A 34 44.83 -11.74 25.65
N THR A 35 45.69 -11.74 24.67
CA THR A 35 46.56 -10.59 24.42
C THR A 35 45.78 -9.45 23.76
N LEU A 36 46.15 -8.22 24.04
CA LEU A 36 45.54 -7.01 23.44
C LEU A 36 45.62 -7.08 21.89
N VAL A 37 46.70 -7.64 21.35
CA VAL A 37 46.93 -7.80 19.91
C VAL A 37 45.96 -8.79 19.31
N GLU A 38 45.69 -9.94 19.94
CA GLU A 38 44.72 -10.93 19.47
C GLU A 38 43.31 -10.35 19.42
N LEU A 39 42.91 -9.55 20.43
CA LEU A 39 41.62 -8.86 20.41
C LEU A 39 41.56 -7.83 19.28
N LEU A 40 42.65 -7.07 19.10
CA LEU A 40 42.70 -6.02 18.06
C LEU A 40 42.60 -6.62 16.65
N VAL A 41 43.29 -7.70 16.36
CA VAL A 41 43.25 -8.40 15.06
C VAL A 41 41.82 -8.90 14.78
N VAL A 42 41.17 -9.52 15.77
CA VAL A 42 39.80 -10.02 15.61
C VAL A 42 38.84 -8.88 15.30
N LEU A 43 38.91 -7.74 16.02
CA LEU A 43 38.06 -6.58 15.77
C LEU A 43 38.28 -5.99 14.36
N VAL A 44 39.53 -5.92 13.91
CA VAL A 44 39.86 -5.45 12.54
C VAL A 44 39.27 -6.37 11.48
N VAL A 45 39.44 -7.69 11.65
CA VAL A 45 38.89 -8.67 10.68
C VAL A 45 37.36 -8.60 10.65
N ILE A 46 36.67 -8.55 11.81
CA ILE A 46 35.23 -8.40 11.88
C ILE A 46 34.80 -7.08 11.25
N GLY A 47 35.52 -5.98 11.51
CA GLY A 47 35.24 -4.67 10.93
C GLY A 47 35.28 -4.69 9.39
N ILE A 48 36.30 -5.32 8.81
CA ILE A 48 36.43 -5.47 7.35
C ILE A 48 35.29 -6.33 6.80
N LEU A 49 34.99 -7.47 7.42
CA LEU A 49 33.92 -8.36 6.97
C LEU A 49 32.56 -7.68 7.00
N VAL A 50 32.22 -7.00 8.10
CA VAL A 50 30.96 -6.24 8.23
C VAL A 50 30.91 -5.10 7.22
N GLY A 51 32.03 -4.38 7.02
CA GLY A 51 32.11 -3.28 6.06
C GLY A 51 31.83 -3.73 4.61
N LEU A 52 32.30 -4.92 4.23
CA LEU A 52 32.06 -5.49 2.90
C LEU A 52 30.63 -6.08 2.75
N LEU A 53 30.06 -6.62 3.83
CA LEU A 53 28.73 -7.25 3.80
C LEU A 53 27.58 -6.22 3.84
N MET A 54 27.78 -5.08 4.50
CA MET A 54 26.71 -4.11 4.74
C MET A 54 26.03 -3.60 3.45
N PRO A 55 26.75 -3.17 2.38
CA PRO A 55 26.13 -2.76 1.13
C PRO A 55 25.32 -3.87 0.47
N GLY A 56 25.85 -5.10 0.48
CA GLY A 56 25.17 -6.27 -0.09
C GLY A 56 23.86 -6.61 0.62
N VAL A 57 23.86 -6.55 1.95
CA VAL A 57 22.64 -6.78 2.76
C VAL A 57 21.57 -5.71 2.48
N GLN A 58 21.96 -4.44 2.34
CA GLN A 58 21.02 -3.37 2.02
C GLN A 58 20.41 -3.53 0.62
N ALA A 59 21.24 -3.88 -0.37
CA ALA A 59 20.75 -4.16 -1.72
C ALA A 59 19.80 -5.36 -1.76
N ALA A 60 20.13 -6.44 -1.04
CA ALA A 60 19.26 -7.62 -0.93
C ALA A 60 17.91 -7.28 -0.26
N ARG A 61 17.92 -6.48 0.80
CA ARG A 61 16.69 -6.03 1.47
C ARG A 61 15.82 -5.19 0.55
N GLU A 62 16.38 -4.29 -0.24
CA GLU A 62 15.60 -3.47 -1.18
C GLU A 62 15.03 -4.34 -2.33
N ALA A 63 15.81 -5.29 -2.86
CA ALA A 63 15.31 -6.25 -3.85
C ALA A 63 14.14 -7.10 -3.31
N ALA A 64 14.21 -7.49 -2.04
CA ALA A 64 13.11 -8.20 -1.37
C ALA A 64 11.85 -7.31 -1.24
N ARG A 65 11.99 -6.04 -0.84
CA ARG A 65 10.88 -5.09 -0.76
C ARG A 65 10.25 -4.82 -2.13
N LEU A 66 11.08 -4.61 -3.15
CA LEU A 66 10.61 -4.46 -4.54
C LEU A 66 9.80 -5.69 -5.00
N THR A 67 10.27 -6.89 -4.66
CA THR A 67 9.56 -8.14 -4.95
C THR A 67 8.23 -8.24 -4.20
N ALA A 68 8.20 -7.81 -2.93
CA ALA A 68 6.96 -7.75 -2.15
C ALA A 68 5.94 -6.78 -2.79
N CYS A 69 6.35 -5.57 -3.17
CA CYS A 69 5.48 -4.61 -3.87
C CYS A 69 4.94 -5.19 -5.19
N ARG A 70 5.77 -5.90 -5.95
CA ARG A 70 5.35 -6.61 -7.17
C ARG A 70 4.30 -7.68 -6.88
N ASN A 71 4.47 -8.44 -5.80
CA ASN A 71 3.51 -9.47 -5.39
C ASN A 71 2.19 -8.85 -4.89
N HIS A 72 2.23 -7.72 -4.18
CA HIS A 72 1.03 -6.99 -3.80
C HIS A 72 0.24 -6.55 -5.03
N LEU A 73 0.90 -5.96 -6.04
CA LEU A 73 0.23 -5.60 -7.29
C LEU A 73 -0.36 -6.81 -8.01
N ARG A 74 0.31 -7.97 -8.01
CA ARG A 74 -0.25 -9.20 -8.59
C ARG A 74 -1.53 -9.64 -7.87
N GLN A 75 -1.54 -9.59 -6.54
CA GLN A 75 -2.73 -9.94 -5.74
C GLN A 75 -3.88 -8.96 -6.02
N LEU A 76 -3.62 -7.66 -6.06
CA LEU A 76 -4.61 -6.63 -6.38
C LEU A 76 -5.17 -6.80 -7.80
N THR A 77 -4.30 -7.13 -8.75
CA THR A 77 -4.69 -7.36 -10.14
C THR A 77 -5.53 -8.64 -10.27
N LEU A 78 -5.14 -9.72 -9.60
CA LEU A 78 -5.93 -10.96 -9.57
C LEU A 78 -7.32 -10.72 -8.97
N ALA A 79 -7.40 -9.98 -7.86
CA ALA A 79 -8.68 -9.59 -7.27
C ALA A 79 -9.53 -8.75 -8.24
N SER A 80 -8.89 -7.84 -8.99
CA SER A 80 -9.56 -7.03 -10.03
C SER A 80 -10.08 -7.88 -11.20
N GLN A 81 -9.33 -8.90 -11.62
CA GLN A 81 -9.75 -9.85 -12.66
C GLN A 81 -10.88 -10.75 -12.17
N ASN A 82 -10.84 -11.21 -10.93
CA ASN A 82 -11.93 -11.97 -10.31
C ASN A 82 -13.21 -11.13 -10.23
N TYR A 83 -13.09 -9.86 -9.84
CA TYR A 83 -14.20 -8.90 -9.88
C TYR A 83 -14.75 -8.76 -11.31
N GLN A 84 -13.87 -8.57 -12.30
CA GLN A 84 -14.24 -8.47 -13.72
C GLN A 84 -14.96 -9.73 -14.21
N SER A 85 -14.50 -10.90 -13.81
CA SER A 85 -15.13 -12.18 -14.20
C SER A 85 -16.55 -12.30 -13.65
N ALA A 86 -16.77 -11.85 -12.40
CA ALA A 86 -18.06 -11.89 -11.72
C ALA A 86 -19.03 -10.81 -12.25
N PHE A 87 -18.54 -9.58 -12.48
CA PHE A 87 -19.40 -8.45 -12.81
C PHE A 87 -19.30 -7.97 -14.26
N ARG A 88 -18.46 -8.60 -15.08
CA ARG A 88 -18.21 -8.27 -16.50
C ARG A 88 -17.71 -6.84 -16.75
N ARG A 89 -17.09 -6.24 -15.74
CA ARG A 89 -16.49 -4.91 -15.74
C ARG A 89 -15.31 -4.86 -14.78
N LEU A 90 -14.35 -3.98 -15.03
CA LEU A 90 -13.26 -3.71 -14.10
C LEU A 90 -13.78 -2.99 -12.85
N PRO A 91 -13.13 -3.17 -11.68
CA PRO A 91 -13.42 -2.36 -10.51
C PRO A 91 -13.12 -0.89 -10.84
N GLY A 92 -13.90 0.02 -10.26
CA GLY A 92 -13.76 1.43 -10.60
C GLY A 92 -14.49 2.33 -9.62
N TYR A 93 -14.93 3.47 -10.09
CA TYR A 93 -15.75 4.35 -9.30
C TYR A 93 -17.17 3.80 -9.21
N ALA A 94 -17.64 3.58 -8.01
CA ALA A 94 -19.02 3.22 -7.72
C ALA A 94 -19.54 4.17 -6.63
N GLY A 95 -20.08 5.29 -7.02
CA GLY A 95 -20.64 6.26 -6.11
C GLY A 95 -21.70 7.12 -6.79
N GLU A 96 -22.64 7.64 -6.01
CA GLU A 96 -23.51 8.72 -6.49
C GLU A 96 -22.60 9.92 -6.77
N LEU A 97 -22.64 10.40 -8.00
CA LEU A 97 -22.08 11.70 -8.33
C LEU A 97 -22.84 12.72 -7.50
N SER A 98 -22.13 13.55 -6.72
CA SER A 98 -22.74 14.69 -6.06
C SER A 98 -23.58 15.46 -7.10
N PRO A 99 -24.75 15.98 -6.72
CA PRO A 99 -25.58 16.83 -7.60
C PRO A 99 -24.80 17.97 -8.25
N TYR A 100 -23.73 18.42 -7.59
CA TYR A 100 -22.85 19.47 -8.09
C TYR A 100 -21.97 18.99 -9.27
N PHE A 101 -21.54 17.73 -9.28
CA PHE A 101 -20.77 17.16 -10.37
C PHE A 101 -21.65 16.86 -11.59
N VAL A 102 -22.90 16.41 -11.38
CA VAL A 102 -23.88 16.19 -12.45
C VAL A 102 -24.19 17.49 -13.18
N MET A 103 -24.17 18.62 -12.49
CA MET A 103 -24.43 19.94 -13.07
C MET A 103 -23.28 20.43 -13.98
N TYR A 104 -22.04 19.98 -13.76
CA TYR A 104 -20.87 20.39 -14.54
C TYR A 104 -20.46 19.40 -15.63
N SER A 105 -20.62 18.09 -15.38
CA SER A 105 -20.34 17.08 -16.40
C SER A 105 -21.64 16.72 -17.09
N GLN A 106 -22.03 17.16 -18.16
CA GLN A 106 -23.23 16.74 -18.94
C GLN A 106 -23.33 15.20 -19.17
N SER A 107 -22.67 14.40 -18.34
CA SER A 107 -22.64 12.94 -18.43
C SER A 107 -23.87 12.32 -17.77
N ARG A 108 -24.82 11.89 -18.58
CA ARG A 108 -26.06 11.16 -18.30
C ARG A 108 -25.87 9.73 -17.73
N TRP A 109 -24.73 9.39 -17.10
CA TRP A 109 -24.33 7.98 -17.04
C TRP A 109 -24.11 7.38 -15.65
N ALA A 110 -24.60 7.97 -14.59
CA ALA A 110 -24.61 7.29 -13.29
C ALA A 110 -25.91 6.53 -13.10
N SER A 111 -25.82 5.20 -13.10
CA SER A 111 -26.94 4.35 -12.66
C SER A 111 -27.07 4.40 -11.14
N PRO A 112 -28.22 4.73 -10.56
CA PRO A 112 -28.42 4.84 -9.11
C PRO A 112 -28.27 3.53 -8.34
N SER A 113 -28.13 2.42 -9.02
CA SER A 113 -28.15 1.06 -8.42
C SER A 113 -26.76 0.50 -8.05
N GLU A 114 -25.68 1.22 -8.31
CA GLU A 114 -24.33 0.69 -8.07
C GLU A 114 -23.82 1.22 -6.72
N ARG A 115 -23.97 0.37 -5.73
CA ARG A 115 -23.60 0.57 -4.32
C ARG A 115 -22.21 1.14 -4.17
N GLY A 116 -22.14 2.24 -3.43
CA GLY A 116 -21.00 3.10 -3.29
C GLY A 116 -19.71 2.42 -2.81
N GLY A 117 -18.61 3.05 -3.13
CA GLY A 117 -17.26 2.68 -2.78
C GLY A 117 -16.29 2.97 -3.90
N ASN A 118 -15.02 3.03 -3.57
CA ASN A 118 -13.95 3.08 -4.56
C ASN A 118 -13.58 1.66 -5.03
N TRP A 119 -12.68 1.56 -6.01
CA TRP A 119 -12.22 0.29 -6.53
C TRP A 119 -11.68 -0.66 -5.43
N ILE A 120 -11.13 -0.12 -4.34
CA ILE A 120 -10.56 -0.87 -3.23
C ILE A 120 -11.66 -1.69 -2.53
N SER A 121 -12.79 -1.07 -2.17
CA SER A 121 -13.90 -1.79 -1.52
C SER A 121 -14.46 -2.91 -2.40
N GLN A 122 -14.38 -2.75 -3.72
CA GLN A 122 -14.83 -3.76 -4.68
C GLN A 122 -13.89 -4.96 -4.76
N VAL A 123 -12.56 -4.75 -4.68
CA VAL A 123 -11.59 -5.84 -4.75
C VAL A 123 -11.42 -6.58 -3.42
N LEU A 124 -11.70 -5.95 -2.28
CA LEU A 124 -11.57 -6.57 -0.95
C LEU A 124 -12.35 -7.88 -0.82
N THR A 125 -13.53 -7.98 -1.44
CA THR A 125 -14.33 -9.22 -1.47
C THR A 125 -13.57 -10.39 -2.11
N PHE A 126 -12.72 -10.08 -3.10
CA PHE A 126 -11.92 -11.05 -3.84
C PHE A 126 -10.52 -11.25 -3.26
N MET A 127 -10.24 -10.62 -2.12
CA MET A 127 -9.01 -10.75 -1.34
C MET A 127 -9.25 -11.46 0.00
N GLU A 128 -10.37 -12.20 0.13
CA GLU A 128 -10.79 -12.89 1.36
C GLU A 128 -11.00 -11.95 2.57
N ARG A 129 -11.19 -10.64 2.30
CA ARG A 129 -11.44 -9.61 3.31
C ARG A 129 -12.92 -9.20 3.34
N HIS A 130 -13.80 -10.20 3.45
CA HIS A 130 -15.25 -9.99 3.54
C HIS A 130 -15.64 -9.17 4.78
N ASP A 131 -14.83 -9.26 5.86
CA ASP A 131 -14.96 -8.48 7.08
C ASP A 131 -14.93 -6.97 6.82
N LEU A 132 -14.20 -6.53 5.80
CA LEU A 132 -14.08 -5.13 5.39
C LEU A 132 -14.95 -4.78 4.18
N ALA A 133 -15.14 -5.71 3.26
CA ALA A 133 -15.77 -5.44 1.97
C ALA A 133 -17.24 -5.03 2.08
N GLU A 134 -18.04 -5.76 2.87
CA GLU A 134 -19.47 -5.51 2.99
C GLU A 134 -19.79 -4.18 3.70
N PRO A 135 -19.19 -3.92 4.87
CA PRO A 135 -19.41 -2.64 5.56
C PRO A 135 -18.92 -1.44 4.77
N LEU A 136 -17.75 -1.54 4.13
CA LEU A 136 -17.16 -0.45 3.36
C LEU A 136 -17.97 -0.11 2.10
N GLY A 137 -18.57 -1.11 1.46
CA GLY A 137 -19.51 -0.91 0.35
C GLY A 137 -20.78 -0.17 0.79
N LYS A 138 -21.24 -0.40 2.01
CA LYS A 138 -22.42 0.30 2.59
C LYS A 138 -22.08 1.72 3.07
N ILE A 139 -20.87 1.93 3.57
CA ILE A 139 -20.36 3.21 4.07
C ILE A 139 -20.36 4.26 2.95
N GLY A 140 -19.95 3.90 1.75
CA GLY A 140 -19.94 4.82 0.62
C GLY A 140 -21.33 5.36 0.23
N ALA A 141 -22.39 4.57 0.48
CA ALA A 141 -23.75 4.92 0.08
C ALA A 141 -24.55 5.66 1.18
N THR A 142 -24.27 5.44 2.47
CA THR A 142 -25.17 5.83 3.55
C THR A 142 -24.54 6.79 4.57
N LEU A 143 -23.23 6.93 4.62
CA LEU A 143 -22.53 7.61 5.72
C LEU A 143 -22.19 9.08 5.47
N ALA A 144 -22.96 9.76 4.66
CA ALA A 144 -22.91 11.21 4.64
C ALA A 144 -23.29 11.85 6.01
N LEU A 145 -23.88 11.11 6.96
CA LEU A 145 -24.65 11.73 8.02
C LEU A 145 -24.39 11.29 9.47
N SER A 146 -23.60 10.24 9.76
CA SER A 146 -23.33 9.85 11.17
C SER A 146 -22.04 9.08 11.36
N PRO A 147 -21.12 9.51 12.24
CA PRO A 147 -19.97 8.72 12.64
C PRO A 147 -20.43 7.56 13.57
N ASP A 148 -20.50 6.35 13.05
CA ASP A 148 -20.68 5.15 13.85
C ASP A 148 -19.29 4.56 14.19
N ARG A 149 -19.05 4.19 15.45
CA ARG A 149 -17.78 3.56 15.89
C ARG A 149 -17.40 2.30 15.10
N ARG A 150 -18.38 1.61 14.53
CA ARG A 150 -18.12 0.46 13.63
C ARG A 150 -17.42 0.90 12.35
N VAL A 151 -17.79 2.05 11.84
CA VAL A 151 -17.19 2.65 10.65
C VAL A 151 -15.75 3.05 10.91
N GLU A 152 -15.49 3.67 12.05
CA GLU A 152 -14.15 4.09 12.46
C GLU A 152 -13.19 2.88 12.52
N SER A 153 -13.60 1.77 13.12
CA SER A 153 -12.78 0.56 13.19
C SER A 153 -12.46 -0.04 11.82
N MET A 154 -13.40 0.05 10.87
CA MET A 154 -13.22 -0.47 9.51
C MET A 154 -12.36 0.45 8.65
N VAL A 155 -12.59 1.75 8.75
CA VAL A 155 -11.79 2.76 8.05
C VAL A 155 -10.35 2.75 8.54
N SER A 156 -10.13 2.45 9.82
CA SER A 156 -8.81 2.30 10.42
C SER A 156 -8.12 0.98 10.08
N ALA A 157 -8.80 0.03 9.42
CA ALA A 157 -8.19 -1.24 9.06
C ALA A 157 -7.02 -1.04 8.09
N ALA A 158 -5.87 -1.57 8.46
CA ALA A 158 -4.71 -1.62 7.59
C ALA A 158 -4.63 -3.00 6.92
N VAL A 159 -4.50 -3.02 5.61
CA VAL A 159 -4.34 -4.24 4.82
C VAL A 159 -2.97 -4.22 4.18
N GLU A 160 -2.12 -5.19 4.51
CA GLU A 160 -0.71 -5.23 4.10
C GLU A 160 -0.54 -5.09 2.58
N THR A 161 -1.38 -5.77 1.80
CA THR A 161 -1.33 -5.76 0.33
C THR A 161 -1.47 -4.35 -0.28
N PHE A 162 -2.00 -3.38 0.46
CA PHE A 162 -2.10 -1.99 -0.02
C PHE A 162 -0.91 -1.12 0.35
N HIS A 163 0.09 -1.64 1.08
CA HIS A 163 1.25 -0.88 1.53
C HIS A 163 2.52 -1.32 0.83
N CYS A 164 3.38 -0.35 0.49
CA CYS A 164 4.72 -0.62 -0.02
C CYS A 164 5.71 -0.67 1.17
N PRO A 165 6.39 -1.81 1.42
CA PRO A 165 7.30 -1.96 2.57
C PRO A 165 8.57 -1.07 2.47
N SER A 166 8.83 -0.43 1.33
CA SER A 166 9.87 0.60 1.20
C SER A 166 9.40 2.00 1.61
N ARG A 167 8.11 2.18 1.86
CA ARG A 167 7.52 3.45 2.30
C ARG A 167 7.12 3.42 3.75
N ARG A 168 6.24 2.48 4.09
CA ARG A 168 5.59 2.47 5.40
C ARG A 168 5.05 1.08 5.76
N ASP A 169 4.89 0.85 7.06
CA ASP A 169 4.28 -0.37 7.57
C ASP A 169 2.75 -0.36 7.37
N ALA A 170 2.15 -1.55 7.35
CA ALA A 170 0.71 -1.69 7.30
C ALA A 170 0.10 -1.41 8.69
N ARG A 171 -0.27 -0.17 8.94
CA ARG A 171 -0.91 0.30 10.17
C ARG A 171 -1.91 1.43 9.87
N PRO A 172 -2.81 1.78 10.80
CA PRO A 172 -3.61 2.99 10.69
C PRO A 172 -2.72 4.25 10.73
N TYR A 173 -3.08 5.24 9.93
CA TYR A 173 -2.38 6.52 9.83
C TYR A 173 -3.32 7.68 10.19
N PRO A 174 -2.80 8.80 10.73
CA PRO A 174 -3.62 9.95 11.06
C PRO A 174 -4.45 10.43 9.87
N LEU A 175 -5.71 10.75 10.11
CA LEU A 175 -6.57 11.44 9.15
C LEU A 175 -6.54 12.94 9.43
N ILE A 176 -6.62 13.73 8.37
CA ILE A 176 -6.77 15.17 8.43
C ILE A 176 -8.19 15.58 7.98
N GLU A 177 -8.59 16.80 8.24
CA GLU A 177 -9.88 17.31 7.74
C GLU A 177 -9.95 17.34 6.21
N PRO A 178 -11.11 17.04 5.62
CA PRO A 178 -12.41 16.76 6.26
C PRO A 178 -12.62 15.29 6.68
N TYR A 179 -11.65 14.41 6.42
CA TYR A 179 -11.79 12.97 6.67
C TYR A 179 -11.78 12.63 8.16
N ARG A 180 -11.03 13.38 8.97
CA ARG A 180 -11.00 13.21 10.42
C ARG A 180 -12.36 13.40 11.06
N GLY A 181 -13.07 14.46 10.71
CA GLY A 181 -14.40 14.73 11.23
C GLY A 181 -15.46 13.71 10.79
N ARG A 182 -15.19 13.00 9.67
CA ARG A 182 -16.12 12.02 9.10
C ARG A 182 -15.85 10.58 9.54
N TYR A 183 -14.59 10.18 9.63
CA TYR A 183 -14.17 8.79 9.79
C TYR A 183 -13.39 8.51 11.07
N GLY A 184 -13.14 9.50 11.91
CA GLY A 184 -12.32 9.39 13.12
C GLY A 184 -10.88 9.79 12.91
N ASP A 185 -10.04 9.56 13.93
CA ASP A 185 -8.68 10.08 13.96
C ASP A 185 -7.70 9.36 13.02
N THR A 186 -7.98 8.10 12.68
CA THR A 186 -7.06 7.28 11.88
C THR A 186 -7.75 6.54 10.75
N GLY A 187 -6.98 6.23 9.68
CA GLY A 187 -7.44 5.46 8.55
C GLY A 187 -6.37 4.60 7.92
N GLY A 188 -6.76 3.49 7.33
CA GLY A 188 -5.90 2.71 6.45
C GLY A 188 -5.52 3.53 5.21
N ARG A 189 -4.37 3.22 4.60
CA ARG A 189 -3.85 3.91 3.41
C ARG A 189 -3.61 2.92 2.27
N THR A 190 -3.40 3.47 1.08
CA THR A 190 -2.93 2.69 -0.07
C THR A 190 -1.76 3.37 -0.74
N ASP A 191 -0.75 2.59 -1.12
CA ASP A 191 0.40 3.05 -1.91
C ASP A 191 0.23 2.75 -3.41
N TYR A 192 -0.90 2.14 -3.77
CA TYR A 192 -1.26 1.78 -5.14
C TYR A 192 -2.49 2.55 -5.61
N ALA A 193 -2.57 2.79 -6.91
CA ALA A 193 -3.68 3.50 -7.53
C ALA A 193 -4.04 2.89 -8.88
N MET A 194 -5.31 2.99 -9.26
CA MET A 194 -5.75 2.65 -10.60
C MET A 194 -5.31 3.70 -11.63
N CYS A 195 -5.20 3.28 -12.88
CA CYS A 195 -4.86 4.16 -13.98
C CYS A 195 -6.09 4.90 -14.48
N GLY A 196 -6.05 6.23 -14.37
CA GLY A 196 -7.07 7.14 -14.90
C GLY A 196 -6.83 7.59 -16.34
N GLY A 197 -5.71 7.17 -16.93
CA GLY A 197 -5.34 7.53 -18.31
C GLY A 197 -4.31 8.64 -18.42
N ASP A 198 -4.33 9.33 -19.54
CA ASP A 198 -3.45 10.45 -19.91
C ASP A 198 -4.06 11.82 -19.51
N ALA A 199 -5.04 11.90 -18.65
CA ALA A 199 -5.75 13.13 -18.35
C ALA A 199 -4.82 14.31 -18.03
N HIS A 200 -4.93 15.37 -18.81
CA HIS A 200 -4.27 16.64 -18.51
C HIS A 200 -4.95 17.30 -17.33
N VAL A 201 -4.26 17.32 -16.19
CA VAL A 201 -4.66 18.16 -15.07
C VAL A 201 -4.29 19.60 -15.45
N ARG A 202 -5.26 20.39 -15.86
CA ARG A 202 -5.07 21.83 -15.96
C ARG A 202 -4.94 22.38 -14.53
N GLU A 203 -3.77 22.79 -14.16
CA GLU A 203 -3.47 23.54 -12.93
C GLU A 203 -3.89 25.01 -13.10
N ASP A 204 -5.14 25.29 -13.47
CA ASP A 204 -5.66 26.63 -13.36
C ASP A 204 -5.99 26.93 -11.91
N ILE A 205 -5.40 28.00 -11.41
CA ILE A 205 -5.39 28.49 -10.02
C ILE A 205 -6.79 28.70 -9.41
N ASP A 206 -7.82 28.67 -10.21
CA ASP A 206 -9.22 28.66 -9.78
C ASP A 206 -9.74 27.22 -9.73
N GLU A 207 -9.95 26.68 -8.53
CA GLU A 207 -10.42 25.33 -8.20
C GLU A 207 -11.73 24.89 -8.90
N LYS A 208 -12.18 25.57 -9.92
CA LYS A 208 -13.52 25.45 -10.51
C LYS A 208 -13.61 24.60 -11.77
N MET A 209 -12.53 24.31 -12.47
CA MET A 209 -12.61 23.60 -13.76
C MET A 209 -11.44 22.63 -13.95
N ILE A 210 -11.55 21.44 -13.40
CA ILE A 210 -10.72 20.32 -13.86
C ILE A 210 -11.57 19.58 -14.90
N GLU A 211 -11.36 19.86 -16.17
CA GLU A 211 -11.81 18.98 -17.25
C GLU A 211 -10.93 17.75 -17.24
N LEU A 212 -11.37 16.75 -16.50
CA LEU A 212 -10.70 15.45 -16.46
C LEU A 212 -11.18 14.65 -17.67
N HIS A 213 -10.42 14.67 -18.74
CA HIS A 213 -10.54 13.65 -19.77
C HIS A 213 -9.93 12.37 -19.22
N HIS A 214 -10.80 11.47 -18.75
CA HIS A 214 -10.38 10.14 -18.30
C HIS A 214 -10.47 9.19 -19.49
N ASP A 215 -9.33 8.73 -19.97
CA ASP A 215 -9.20 7.76 -21.07
C ASP A 215 -8.57 6.45 -20.63
N GLY A 216 -8.33 6.26 -19.35
CA GLY A 216 -7.76 5.07 -18.73
C GLY A 216 -8.79 3.98 -18.37
N VAL A 217 -8.32 2.98 -17.65
CA VAL A 217 -9.19 1.88 -17.16
C VAL A 217 -10.13 2.35 -16.04
N TRP A 218 -9.74 3.35 -15.28
CA TRP A 218 -10.60 3.98 -14.28
C TRP A 218 -11.23 5.24 -14.87
N LEU A 219 -12.54 5.25 -14.92
CA LEU A 219 -13.33 6.36 -15.45
C LEU A 219 -14.25 6.91 -14.36
N LEU A 220 -14.29 8.22 -14.22
CA LEU A 220 -15.18 8.87 -13.26
C LEU A 220 -16.65 8.68 -13.69
N GLY A 221 -17.46 8.11 -12.80
CA GLY A 221 -18.88 7.86 -13.06
C GLY A 221 -19.17 6.81 -14.14
N GLN A 222 -18.17 6.09 -14.62
CA GLN A 222 -18.32 5.05 -15.62
C GLN A 222 -17.60 3.78 -15.21
N THR A 223 -17.96 2.66 -15.86
CA THR A 223 -17.30 1.37 -15.68
C THR A 223 -16.66 0.92 -16.97
N THR A 224 -15.42 0.45 -16.89
CA THR A 224 -14.69 -0.06 -18.06
C THR A 224 -14.90 -1.56 -18.21
N ARG A 225 -15.27 -1.98 -19.41
CA ARG A 225 -15.40 -3.38 -19.81
C ARG A 225 -14.23 -3.75 -20.71
N LEU A 226 -13.74 -5.01 -20.63
CA LEU A 226 -12.57 -5.44 -21.44
C LEU A 226 -12.70 -5.18 -22.95
N PRO A 227 -13.88 -5.34 -23.60
CA PRO A 227 -14.02 -5.04 -25.02
C PRO A 227 -13.81 -3.56 -25.40
N ARG A 228 -13.74 -2.66 -24.43
CA ARG A 228 -13.45 -1.22 -24.67
C ARG A 228 -11.95 -0.90 -24.64
N ILE A 229 -11.11 -1.88 -24.31
CA ILE A 229 -9.65 -1.71 -24.26
C ILE A 229 -9.09 -2.13 -25.61
N PHE A 230 -8.93 -1.18 -26.51
CA PHE A 230 -8.55 -1.45 -27.90
C PHE A 230 -7.05 -1.65 -28.09
N ASP A 231 -6.23 -1.09 -27.20
CA ASP A 231 -4.76 -1.17 -27.25
C ASP A 231 -4.21 -2.53 -26.80
N GLY A 232 -5.10 -3.40 -26.31
CA GLY A 232 -4.76 -4.73 -25.82
C GLY A 232 -4.44 -4.78 -24.34
N LEU A 233 -4.91 -5.85 -23.68
CA LEU A 233 -4.86 -6.00 -22.23
C LEU A 233 -3.43 -6.06 -21.65
N SER A 234 -2.47 -6.51 -22.46
CA SER A 234 -1.06 -6.61 -22.07
C SER A 234 -0.28 -5.29 -22.20
N HIS A 235 -0.85 -4.28 -22.84
CA HIS A 235 -0.23 -2.98 -23.06
C HIS A 235 -0.88 -1.87 -22.25
N THR A 236 -2.07 -2.10 -21.70
CA THR A 236 -2.82 -1.09 -20.95
C THR A 236 -2.58 -1.23 -19.45
N TYR A 237 -2.24 -0.13 -18.81
CA TYR A 237 -2.05 -0.02 -17.36
C TYR A 237 -3.36 -0.24 -16.60
N LEU A 238 -3.32 -1.04 -15.53
CA LEU A 238 -4.43 -1.25 -14.62
C LEU A 238 -4.20 -0.57 -13.27
N LEU A 239 -3.14 -0.96 -12.58
CA LEU A 239 -2.78 -0.55 -11.22
C LEU A 239 -1.28 -0.28 -11.13
N GLY A 240 -0.88 0.79 -10.47
CA GLY A 240 0.53 1.11 -10.27
C GLY A 240 0.84 1.72 -8.91
N GLU A 241 2.13 1.81 -8.62
CA GLU A 241 2.62 2.52 -7.44
C GLU A 241 2.46 4.03 -7.65
N LYS A 242 2.05 4.72 -6.58
CA LYS A 242 1.86 6.19 -6.58
C LYS A 242 3.18 6.90 -6.37
N ALA A 243 3.44 8.04 -7.02
CA ALA A 243 4.45 8.97 -6.56
C ALA A 243 3.96 9.69 -5.29
N MET A 244 4.84 9.88 -4.31
CA MET A 244 4.50 10.47 -3.02
C MET A 244 5.63 11.36 -2.49
N ASP A 245 5.27 12.24 -1.55
CA ASP A 245 6.25 13.01 -0.77
C ASP A 245 6.88 12.11 0.30
N SER A 246 8.20 11.93 0.22
CA SER A 246 8.93 11.03 1.13
C SER A 246 8.99 11.51 2.58
N LEU A 247 8.71 12.78 2.87
CA LEU A 247 8.64 13.31 4.24
C LEU A 247 7.24 13.15 4.87
N ARG A 248 6.25 12.72 4.09
CA ARG A 248 4.84 12.76 4.48
C ARG A 248 4.12 11.42 4.42
N TYR A 249 4.86 10.33 4.39
CA TYR A 249 4.27 8.98 4.38
C TYR A 249 3.34 8.71 5.57
N ASP A 250 3.63 9.31 6.71
CA ASP A 250 2.92 9.07 7.98
C ASP A 250 1.86 10.13 8.31
N THR A 251 1.89 11.31 7.68
CA THR A 251 1.02 12.44 8.06
C THR A 251 -0.30 12.47 7.28
N GLY A 252 -0.32 12.02 6.04
CA GLY A 252 -1.50 12.05 5.17
C GLY A 252 -1.94 13.46 4.78
N ASP A 253 -1.06 14.47 4.87
CA ASP A 253 -1.38 15.86 4.54
C ASP A 253 -1.16 16.23 3.07
N CYS A 254 -0.62 15.31 2.26
CA CYS A 254 -0.58 15.46 0.81
C CYS A 254 -1.87 14.99 0.13
N PHE A 255 -2.34 15.73 -0.87
CA PHE A 255 -3.58 15.46 -1.60
C PHE A 255 -3.72 14.01 -2.11
N GLY A 256 -2.65 13.42 -2.57
CA GLY A 256 -2.63 12.04 -3.08
C GLY A 256 -2.68 10.94 -2.01
N ASP A 257 -2.75 11.30 -0.73
CA ASP A 257 -2.73 10.32 0.37
C ASP A 257 -3.65 10.69 1.56
N ARG A 258 -4.53 11.65 1.39
CA ARG A 258 -5.43 12.14 2.45
C ARG A 258 -6.53 11.18 2.82
N ALA A 259 -7.15 10.55 1.81
CA ALA A 259 -8.32 9.74 2.03
C ALA A 259 -7.97 8.38 2.63
N PRO A 260 -8.80 7.86 3.55
CA PRO A 260 -8.62 6.52 4.09
C PRO A 260 -8.86 5.46 3.01
N LEU A 261 -8.32 4.27 3.22
CA LEU A 261 -8.38 3.13 2.28
C LEU A 261 -9.78 2.89 1.71
N ALA A 262 -10.78 3.03 2.54
CA ALA A 262 -12.18 2.77 2.21
C ALA A 262 -13.05 4.02 2.22
N GLY A 263 -12.45 5.19 2.23
CA GLY A 263 -13.17 6.45 2.29
C GLY A 263 -13.86 6.80 0.99
N TYR A 264 -14.93 7.57 1.11
CA TYR A 264 -15.58 8.25 0.02
C TYR A 264 -14.81 9.56 -0.24
N THR A 265 -14.42 9.80 -1.47
CA THR A 265 -13.85 11.10 -1.85
C THR A 265 -14.96 12.08 -2.10
N GLU A 266 -14.98 13.18 -1.37
CA GLU A 266 -15.86 14.29 -1.73
C GLU A 266 -15.53 14.80 -3.14
N THR A 267 -16.55 15.06 -3.91
CA THR A 267 -16.51 15.38 -5.35
C THR A 267 -15.79 16.68 -5.70
N ARG A 268 -15.38 17.46 -4.75
CA ARG A 268 -14.52 18.65 -4.95
C ARG A 268 -13.03 18.32 -4.91
N ILE A 269 -12.66 17.17 -4.33
CA ILE A 269 -11.28 16.73 -4.21
C ILE A 269 -11.16 15.57 -5.15
N THR A 270 -10.44 15.78 -6.19
CA THR A 270 -10.12 14.82 -7.24
C THR A 270 -9.74 13.44 -6.64
N PRO A 271 -9.98 12.34 -7.35
CA PRO A 271 -9.76 10.96 -6.85
C PRO A 271 -8.29 10.62 -6.60
N HIS A 272 -7.45 11.61 -6.35
CA HIS A 272 -5.99 11.50 -6.23
C HIS A 272 -5.51 10.48 -5.21
N SER A 273 -6.29 10.17 -4.17
CA SER A 273 -5.90 9.13 -3.23
C SER A 273 -5.95 7.72 -3.83
N TYR A 274 -6.73 7.49 -4.89
CA TYR A 274 -7.04 6.18 -5.45
C TYR A 274 -6.69 6.02 -6.92
N VAL A 275 -6.38 7.11 -7.62
CA VAL A 275 -6.16 7.16 -9.07
C VAL A 275 -4.89 7.94 -9.37
N ARG A 276 -4.18 7.53 -10.41
CA ARG A 276 -3.01 8.23 -10.97
C ARG A 276 -3.13 8.31 -12.47
N TYR A 277 -2.40 9.24 -13.05
CA TYR A 277 -2.41 9.55 -14.47
C TYR A 277 -1.01 9.50 -15.04
N ALA A 278 -0.90 9.24 -16.34
CA ALA A 278 0.35 9.26 -17.09
C ALA A 278 0.57 10.59 -17.82
N ALA A 279 -0.08 11.66 -17.39
CA ALA A 279 0.05 12.99 -18.00
C ALA A 279 1.49 13.55 -17.94
N ARG A 280 2.29 13.09 -17.00
CA ARG A 280 3.70 13.46 -16.77
C ARG A 280 4.58 12.24 -16.66
N THR A 281 5.88 12.43 -16.82
CA THR A 281 6.85 11.36 -16.58
C THR A 281 6.76 10.85 -15.14
N PRO A 282 6.81 9.54 -14.94
CA PRO A 282 6.79 8.96 -13.61
C PRO A 282 8.02 9.42 -12.83
N ARG A 283 7.91 9.48 -11.51
CA ARG A 283 8.99 10.01 -10.69
C ARG A 283 9.20 9.23 -9.41
N ARG A 284 10.44 9.22 -8.97
CA ARG A 284 10.76 8.68 -7.65
C ARG A 284 10.24 9.59 -6.56
N ASP A 285 9.82 9.00 -5.43
CA ASP A 285 9.44 9.74 -4.23
C ASP A 285 10.57 10.67 -3.78
N SER A 286 10.24 11.90 -3.48
CA SER A 286 11.19 12.94 -3.07
C SER A 286 10.58 13.85 -2.00
N PRO A 287 11.43 14.51 -1.18
CA PRO A 287 10.99 15.49 -0.20
C PRO A 287 10.24 16.67 -0.83
N ASN A 288 9.24 17.19 -0.11
CA ASN A 288 8.47 18.39 -0.49
C ASN A 288 7.76 18.27 -1.86
N ASN A 289 7.38 17.08 -2.25
CA ASN A 289 6.76 16.79 -3.55
C ASN A 289 5.27 16.41 -3.44
N CYS A 290 4.49 17.17 -2.70
CA CYS A 290 3.04 16.96 -2.62
C CYS A 290 2.31 17.15 -3.96
N LEU A 291 2.90 17.83 -4.93
CA LEU A 291 2.36 18.00 -6.28
C LEU A 291 2.43 16.72 -7.13
N ALA A 292 3.21 15.70 -6.71
CA ALA A 292 3.22 14.40 -7.34
C ALA A 292 1.93 13.56 -7.11
N CYS A 293 0.91 14.17 -6.51
CA CYS A 293 -0.35 13.49 -6.19
C CYS A 293 -1.13 12.96 -7.40
N HIS A 294 -0.74 13.33 -8.61
CA HIS A 294 -1.33 12.87 -9.86
C HIS A 294 -0.50 11.81 -10.58
N ASP A 295 0.79 11.68 -10.24
CA ASP A 295 1.75 10.93 -11.03
C ASP A 295 1.92 9.50 -10.49
N PHE A 296 2.25 8.57 -11.39
CA PHE A 296 2.82 7.28 -11.02
C PHE A 296 4.27 7.44 -10.57
N GLY A 297 4.71 6.53 -9.71
CA GLY A 297 6.08 6.52 -9.21
C GLY A 297 6.25 5.64 -7.98
N SER A 298 7.42 5.66 -7.36
CA SER A 298 7.72 4.77 -6.24
C SER A 298 8.87 5.29 -5.36
N ALA A 299 8.99 4.70 -4.16
CA ALA A 299 10.19 4.84 -3.33
C ALA A 299 11.40 4.09 -3.91
N HIS A 300 11.19 3.09 -4.75
CA HIS A 300 12.24 2.25 -5.33
C HIS A 300 13.16 3.04 -6.26
N VAL A 301 14.45 2.70 -6.24
CA VAL A 301 15.47 3.42 -7.05
C VAL A 301 15.39 3.05 -8.53
N ALA A 302 15.12 1.76 -8.82
CA ALA A 302 15.21 1.20 -10.17
C ALA A 302 14.00 1.51 -11.06
N GLY A 303 12.91 2.08 -10.51
CA GLY A 303 11.67 2.30 -11.23
C GLY A 303 10.46 2.07 -10.34
N PHE A 304 9.28 2.00 -10.94
CA PHE A 304 8.03 1.70 -10.24
C PHE A 304 7.35 0.48 -10.85
N ASN A 305 6.62 -0.27 -10.01
CA ASN A 305 5.87 -1.42 -10.49
C ASN A 305 4.52 -0.98 -11.06
N MET A 306 4.18 -1.53 -12.22
CA MET A 306 2.92 -1.32 -12.91
C MET A 306 2.32 -2.66 -13.31
N ALA A 307 1.07 -2.89 -12.94
CA ALA A 307 0.28 -4.03 -13.36
C ALA A 307 -0.53 -3.68 -14.60
N MET A 308 -0.52 -4.58 -15.57
CA MET A 308 -1.32 -4.49 -16.79
C MET A 308 -2.69 -5.15 -16.60
N VAL A 309 -3.61 -4.87 -17.50
CA VAL A 309 -4.97 -5.45 -17.44
C VAL A 309 -4.96 -6.97 -17.60
N ASP A 310 -3.98 -7.53 -18.30
CA ASP A 310 -3.80 -8.99 -18.47
C ASP A 310 -3.28 -9.71 -17.20
N GLY A 311 -2.93 -8.97 -16.16
CA GLY A 311 -2.38 -9.52 -14.91
C GLY A 311 -0.86 -9.53 -14.82
N SER A 312 -0.14 -9.20 -15.88
CA SER A 312 1.30 -9.08 -15.84
C SER A 312 1.72 -7.85 -15.02
N VAL A 313 2.83 -7.97 -14.26
CA VAL A 313 3.40 -6.85 -13.50
C VAL A 313 4.81 -6.58 -14.00
N ARG A 314 5.05 -5.35 -14.42
CA ARG A 314 6.32 -4.88 -14.99
C ARG A 314 6.94 -3.81 -14.12
N LEU A 315 8.27 -3.79 -14.07
CA LEU A 315 9.03 -2.66 -13.55
C LEU A 315 9.21 -1.66 -14.70
N ILE A 316 8.74 -0.45 -14.49
CA ILE A 316 8.83 0.64 -15.47
C ILE A 316 9.94 1.60 -14.99
N ASP A 317 10.86 1.92 -15.87
CA ASP A 317 11.94 2.87 -15.61
C ASP A 317 11.40 4.31 -15.58
N TYR A 318 11.98 5.18 -14.75
CA TYR A 318 11.60 6.60 -14.68
C TYR A 318 11.97 7.39 -15.94
N SER A 319 12.88 6.86 -16.76
CA SER A 319 13.28 7.44 -18.05
C SER A 319 12.39 7.00 -19.21
N ILE A 320 11.29 6.30 -18.95
CA ILE A 320 10.33 5.93 -20.00
C ILE A 320 9.93 7.16 -20.81
N ASP A 321 9.86 7.00 -22.11
CA ASP A 321 9.34 8.03 -23.01
C ASP A 321 7.90 8.40 -22.61
N LEU A 322 7.59 9.70 -22.54
CA LEU A 322 6.31 10.19 -22.05
C LEU A 322 5.15 9.75 -22.95
N ASP A 323 5.34 9.69 -24.26
CA ASP A 323 4.29 9.28 -25.18
C ASP A 323 4.02 7.78 -25.07
N VAL A 324 5.05 6.98 -24.83
CA VAL A 324 4.90 5.53 -24.52
C VAL A 324 4.16 5.35 -23.18
N HIS A 325 4.49 6.17 -22.19
CA HIS A 325 3.84 6.12 -20.87
C HIS A 325 2.35 6.48 -20.98
N ARG A 326 2.02 7.52 -21.73
CA ARG A 326 0.64 7.97 -22.02
C ARG A 326 -0.14 6.93 -22.79
N ALA A 327 0.44 6.41 -23.88
CA ALA A 327 -0.17 5.37 -24.70
C ALA A 327 -0.51 4.12 -23.87
N SER A 328 0.39 3.73 -22.94
CA SER A 328 0.13 2.58 -22.06
C SER A 328 -0.96 2.87 -21.03
N ALA A 329 -1.27 4.12 -20.73
CA ALA A 329 -2.29 4.51 -19.76
C ALA A 329 -3.69 4.61 -20.38
N SER A 330 -3.79 4.89 -21.69
CA SER A 330 -5.04 4.97 -22.43
C SER A 330 -5.63 3.59 -22.72
N ILE A 331 -6.96 3.52 -22.85
CA ILE A 331 -7.67 2.31 -23.33
C ILE A 331 -7.94 2.35 -24.84
N ASP A 332 -7.74 3.49 -25.47
CA ASP A 332 -7.97 3.74 -26.88
C ASP A 332 -6.96 4.76 -27.43
N GLY A 333 -5.71 4.34 -27.58
CA GLY A 333 -4.60 5.16 -28.07
C GLY A 333 -4.66 5.53 -29.54
N ARG A 334 -5.74 5.21 -30.26
CA ARG A 334 -5.93 5.53 -31.68
C ARG A 334 -5.90 7.02 -31.99
N GLU A 335 -5.97 7.87 -30.96
CA GLU A 335 -5.93 9.33 -31.09
C GLU A 335 -4.51 9.94 -31.08
N LEU A 336 -3.47 9.13 -30.88
CA LEU A 336 -2.07 9.61 -30.77
C LEU A 336 -1.35 9.98 -32.09
N PRO A 337 -1.81 9.66 -33.30
CA PRO A 337 -1.03 10.00 -34.50
C PRO A 337 -0.96 11.49 -34.84
N ASN A 338 -1.69 12.37 -34.14
CA ASN A 338 -1.80 13.79 -34.50
C ASN A 338 -1.63 14.78 -33.34
N ARG A 339 -0.82 14.44 -32.33
CA ARG A 339 -0.47 15.39 -31.27
C ARG A 339 0.99 15.77 -31.31
#